data_1705f4c0aa848789d3b487fc17f0be1e
#
_entry.id   1705f4c0aa848789d3b487fc17f0be1e
#
_cell.length_a   1.000
_cell.length_b   1.000
_cell.length_c   1.000
_cell.angle_alpha   90.00
_cell.angle_beta   90.00
_cell.angle_gamma   90.00
#
_symmetry.space_group_name_H-M   'P 1'
#
loop_
_entity.id
_entity.type
_entity.pdbx_description
1 polymer ?
#
loop_
_entity_poly.entity_id
_entity_poly.type
_entity_poly.pdbx_seq_one_letter_code
_entity_poly.pdbx_strand_id
1 'polypeptide(L)'
;KVDVYPTTTTYVKGADFSSDGLEVAAVYDSGKEVAVAGSDVKVDSSAYKKDETGTYDIKISATVEGKTLETTIQATVRDKKEFKFEDLTWNSIIFGQSVSKSKMSIDTSKEGSVVIEAKEGAGKCTDDGQDGIAYYYTKLDAKNDNFDITANVTVNYFITKKAPDAQEGFGIMVRDSNGTDGDTSIYYSNSIAVGGYYGQVNVFGRYGVTDGDASNRHNITRYG
;
A
#
# COMPACT_ATOMS: atom_id res chain seq x y z
N LYS A 1 22.47 -13.49 8.12
CA LYS A 1 21.29 -13.31 7.27
C LYS A 1 20.83 -11.86 7.30
N VAL A 2 20.09 -11.45 6.30
CA VAL A 2 19.27 -10.24 6.38
C VAL A 2 18.02 -10.58 7.18
N ASP A 3 17.72 -9.78 8.19
CA ASP A 3 16.56 -9.94 9.04
C ASP A 3 15.42 -9.02 8.59
N VAL A 4 15.75 -7.75 8.33
CA VAL A 4 14.86 -6.78 7.68
C VAL A 4 15.56 -6.23 6.44
N TYR A 5 14.88 -6.26 5.29
CA TYR A 5 15.38 -5.67 4.05
C TYR A 5 15.31 -4.15 4.11
N PRO A 6 16.15 -3.42 3.33
CA PRO A 6 16.02 -1.99 3.18
C PRO A 6 14.58 -1.60 2.82
N THR A 7 14.16 -0.45 3.28
CA THR A 7 12.82 0.12 2.99
C THR A 7 12.55 0.19 1.48
N THR A 8 13.61 0.38 0.68
CA THR A 8 13.52 0.43 -0.77
C THR A 8 14.52 -0.54 -1.38
N THR A 9 14.04 -1.43 -2.25
CA THR A 9 14.87 -2.35 -3.04
C THR A 9 14.66 -2.19 -4.55
N THR A 10 13.67 -1.39 -4.96
CA THR A 10 13.42 -1.04 -6.35
C THR A 10 13.49 0.48 -6.51
N TYR A 11 14.30 0.93 -7.43
CA TYR A 11 14.66 2.33 -7.64
C TYR A 11 14.27 2.77 -9.04
N VAL A 12 13.85 4.02 -9.17
CA VAL A 12 13.74 4.68 -10.47
C VAL A 12 15.14 5.10 -10.91
N LYS A 13 15.43 4.95 -12.19
CA LYS A 13 16.68 5.38 -12.81
C LYS A 13 17.08 6.81 -12.40
N GLY A 14 18.31 6.97 -11.96
CA GLY A 14 18.83 8.20 -11.38
C GLY A 14 18.78 8.27 -9.85
N ALA A 15 18.04 7.40 -9.18
CA ALA A 15 17.98 7.38 -7.72
C ALA A 15 19.20 6.69 -7.09
N ASP A 16 19.73 7.26 -6.02
CA ASP A 16 20.82 6.65 -5.26
C ASP A 16 20.31 5.47 -4.42
N PHE A 17 21.17 4.47 -4.24
CA PHE A 17 20.90 3.36 -3.34
C PHE A 17 20.84 3.84 -1.88
N SER A 18 19.87 3.34 -1.10
CA SER A 18 19.80 3.52 0.35
C SER A 18 19.72 2.17 1.06
N SER A 19 20.42 2.05 2.17
CA SER A 19 20.31 0.91 3.09
C SER A 19 19.39 1.19 4.28
N ASP A 20 18.61 2.25 4.24
CA ASP A 20 17.71 2.63 5.33
C ASP A 20 16.73 1.49 5.67
N GLY A 21 16.64 1.18 6.96
CA GLY A 21 15.80 0.09 7.46
C GLY A 21 16.44 -1.30 7.36
N LEU A 22 17.66 -1.44 6.82
CA LEU A 22 18.36 -2.73 6.79
C LEU A 22 18.71 -3.20 8.19
N GLU A 23 18.28 -4.43 8.54
CA GLU A 23 18.70 -5.11 9.74
C GLU A 23 19.30 -6.48 9.40
N VAL A 24 20.36 -6.87 10.08
CA VAL A 24 21.02 -8.16 9.88
C VAL A 24 21.21 -8.90 11.20
N ALA A 25 21.14 -10.21 11.12
CA ALA A 25 21.38 -11.09 12.26
C ALA A 25 22.48 -12.12 11.95
N ALA A 26 23.31 -12.39 12.93
CA ALA A 26 24.20 -13.54 12.92
C ALA A 26 23.40 -14.79 13.28
N VAL A 27 23.62 -15.86 12.51
CA VAL A 27 23.03 -17.18 12.79
C VAL A 27 24.15 -18.11 13.19
N TYR A 28 24.07 -18.66 14.40
CA TYR A 28 25.04 -19.60 14.93
C TYR A 28 24.67 -21.05 14.57
N ASP A 29 25.62 -21.95 14.62
CA ASP A 29 25.40 -23.37 14.33
C ASP A 29 24.33 -24.02 15.23
N SER A 30 24.10 -23.44 16.41
CA SER A 30 23.02 -23.84 17.33
C SER A 30 21.63 -23.39 16.86
N GLY A 31 21.51 -22.62 15.77
CA GLY A 31 20.29 -21.99 15.33
C GLY A 31 19.95 -20.70 16.08
N LYS A 32 20.77 -20.28 17.05
CA LYS A 32 20.56 -19.01 17.75
C LYS A 32 20.81 -17.84 16.80
N GLU A 33 19.92 -16.88 16.82
CA GLU A 33 20.05 -15.63 16.06
C GLU A 33 20.34 -14.46 17.02
N VAL A 34 21.27 -13.60 16.60
CA VAL A 34 21.66 -12.40 17.36
C VAL A 34 21.73 -11.22 16.40
N ALA A 35 20.98 -10.17 16.71
CA ALA A 35 21.04 -8.94 15.93
C ALA A 35 22.46 -8.36 15.93
N VAL A 36 22.92 -7.88 14.77
CA VAL A 36 24.20 -7.22 14.61
C VAL A 36 24.01 -5.72 14.67
N ALA A 37 24.80 -5.03 15.49
CA ALA A 37 24.72 -3.57 15.58
C ALA A 37 25.05 -2.94 14.21
N GLY A 38 24.31 -1.92 13.83
CA GLY A 38 24.47 -1.25 12.53
C GLY A 38 25.90 -0.71 12.29
N SER A 39 26.63 -0.33 13.36
CA SER A 39 28.05 0.07 13.29
C SER A 39 29.00 -1.04 12.82
N ASP A 40 28.61 -2.29 12.98
CA ASP A 40 29.40 -3.47 12.62
C ASP A 40 29.01 -4.03 11.24
N VAL A 41 28.01 -3.41 10.61
CA VAL A 41 27.52 -3.76 9.28
C VAL A 41 28.14 -2.84 8.23
N LYS A 42 28.70 -3.42 7.19
CA LYS A 42 29.19 -2.70 6.01
C LYS A 42 28.36 -3.08 4.80
N VAL A 43 27.91 -2.07 4.07
CA VAL A 43 27.16 -2.23 2.83
C VAL A 43 28.05 -1.77 1.67
N ASP A 44 28.35 -2.68 0.76
CA ASP A 44 29.08 -2.36 -0.47
C ASP A 44 28.09 -2.32 -1.64
N SER A 45 27.75 -1.12 -2.04
CA SER A 45 26.88 -0.83 -3.18
C SER A 45 27.67 -0.43 -4.44
N SER A 46 28.96 -0.71 -4.52
CA SER A 46 29.81 -0.32 -5.66
C SER A 46 29.36 -0.92 -6.99
N ALA A 47 28.64 -2.05 -6.97
CA ALA A 47 28.04 -2.65 -8.16
C ALA A 47 26.76 -1.96 -8.62
N TYR A 48 26.14 -1.12 -7.78
CA TYR A 48 24.88 -0.44 -8.10
C TYR A 48 25.09 0.68 -9.13
N LYS A 49 24.34 0.61 -10.21
CA LYS A 49 24.40 1.60 -11.31
C LYS A 49 23.06 2.28 -11.43
N LYS A 50 22.92 3.44 -10.81
CA LYS A 50 21.67 4.19 -10.77
C LYS A 50 21.16 4.63 -12.15
N ASP A 51 22.03 4.79 -13.11
CA ASP A 51 21.71 5.30 -14.45
C ASP A 51 21.53 4.18 -15.49
N GLU A 52 21.61 2.92 -15.07
CA GLU A 52 21.40 1.76 -15.95
C GLU A 52 20.30 0.88 -15.36
N THR A 53 19.29 0.51 -16.14
CA THR A 53 18.27 -0.44 -15.71
C THR A 53 18.84 -1.83 -15.53
N GLY A 54 18.47 -2.50 -14.45
CA GLY A 54 18.98 -3.83 -14.14
C GLY A 54 18.82 -4.20 -12.68
N THR A 55 19.24 -5.41 -12.33
CA THR A 55 19.28 -5.87 -10.94
C THR A 55 20.72 -6.03 -10.53
N TYR A 56 21.08 -5.45 -9.41
CA TYR A 56 22.44 -5.34 -8.89
C TYR A 56 22.57 -6.02 -7.54
N ASP A 57 23.62 -6.78 -7.37
CA ASP A 57 23.94 -7.40 -6.10
C ASP A 57 24.64 -6.40 -5.17
N ILE A 58 24.06 -6.19 -4.01
CA ILE A 58 24.60 -5.36 -2.94
C ILE A 58 25.15 -6.28 -1.87
N LYS A 59 26.45 -6.19 -1.64
CA LYS A 59 27.12 -7.02 -0.64
C LYS A 59 26.99 -6.41 0.74
N ILE A 60 26.64 -7.24 1.70
CA ILE A 60 26.54 -6.89 3.10
C ILE A 60 27.53 -7.75 3.85
N SER A 61 28.42 -7.14 4.61
CA SER A 61 29.33 -7.83 5.50
C SER A 61 29.18 -7.34 6.94
N ALA A 62 29.37 -8.26 7.87
CA ALA A 62 29.32 -7.95 9.29
C ALA A 62 30.43 -8.70 10.02
N THR A 63 31.08 -8.05 11.00
CA THR A 63 32.09 -8.69 11.84
C THR A 63 31.46 -9.07 13.18
N VAL A 64 31.43 -10.38 13.45
CA VAL A 64 30.88 -10.94 14.68
C VAL A 64 31.92 -11.86 15.30
N GLU A 65 32.30 -11.61 16.55
CA GLU A 65 33.32 -12.38 17.28
C GLU A 65 34.65 -12.56 16.49
N GLY A 66 35.05 -11.48 15.81
CA GLY A 66 36.31 -11.48 15.03
C GLY A 66 36.21 -12.21 13.67
N LYS A 67 35.05 -12.72 13.29
CA LYS A 67 34.80 -13.34 11.98
C LYS A 67 34.01 -12.41 11.10
N THR A 68 34.41 -12.22 9.87
CA THR A 68 33.64 -11.51 8.87
C THR A 68 32.70 -12.48 8.17
N LEU A 69 31.41 -12.17 8.20
CA LEU A 69 30.33 -12.90 7.54
C LEU A 69 29.77 -12.04 6.41
N GLU A 70 29.35 -12.66 5.33
CA GLU A 70 28.84 -11.96 4.15
C GLU A 70 27.47 -12.50 3.73
N THR A 71 26.69 -11.63 3.16
CA THR A 71 25.41 -11.96 2.47
C THR A 71 25.19 -10.95 1.36
N THR A 72 24.19 -11.20 0.51
CA THR A 72 23.86 -10.33 -0.62
C THR A 72 22.37 -10.05 -0.65
N ILE A 73 22.01 -8.82 -0.96
CA ILE A 73 20.63 -8.44 -1.34
C ILE A 73 20.64 -7.91 -2.77
N GLN A 74 19.48 -7.85 -3.39
CA GLN A 74 19.31 -7.30 -4.73
C GLN A 74 18.65 -5.94 -4.69
N ALA A 75 19.19 -4.99 -5.47
CA ALA A 75 18.60 -3.71 -5.76
C ALA A 75 18.30 -3.62 -7.27
N THR A 76 17.07 -3.27 -7.62
CA THR A 76 16.64 -3.20 -9.01
C THR A 76 16.45 -1.75 -9.43
N VAL A 77 17.05 -1.36 -10.57
CA VAL A 77 16.84 -0.05 -11.21
C VAL A 77 15.94 -0.21 -12.41
N ARG A 78 14.90 0.62 -12.50
CA ARG A 78 13.90 0.61 -13.57
C ARG A 78 13.72 2.00 -14.16
N ASP A 79 13.30 2.06 -15.41
CA ASP A 79 12.84 3.32 -15.99
C ASP A 79 11.59 3.81 -15.26
N LYS A 80 11.47 5.13 -15.13
CA LYS A 80 10.25 5.77 -14.65
C LYS A 80 9.14 5.54 -15.68
N LYS A 81 8.04 4.93 -15.26
CA LYS A 81 6.83 4.84 -16.04
C LYS A 81 5.89 5.98 -15.62
N GLU A 82 5.47 6.77 -16.55
CA GLU A 82 4.44 7.79 -16.35
C GLU A 82 3.19 7.36 -17.10
N PHE A 83 2.08 7.33 -16.39
CA PHE A 83 0.77 7.08 -16.98
C PHE A 83 -0.03 8.37 -16.94
N LYS A 84 -0.59 8.75 -18.07
CA LYS A 84 -1.59 9.80 -18.10
C LYS A 84 -2.96 9.19 -17.80
N PHE A 85 -3.86 10.00 -17.30
CA PHE A 85 -5.21 9.55 -16.98
C PHE A 85 -5.91 8.86 -18.17
N GLU A 86 -5.73 9.41 -19.35
CA GLU A 86 -6.29 8.90 -20.62
C GLU A 86 -5.66 7.58 -21.11
N ASP A 87 -4.46 7.24 -20.63
CA ASP A 87 -3.78 5.99 -21.00
C ASP A 87 -4.27 4.79 -20.16
N LEU A 88 -5.08 5.05 -19.13
CA LEU A 88 -5.54 4.06 -18.17
C LEU A 88 -7.00 3.67 -18.44
N THR A 89 -7.31 2.41 -18.21
CA THR A 89 -8.70 1.93 -18.23
C THR A 89 -9.35 2.12 -16.87
N TRP A 90 -10.32 3.02 -16.79
CA TRP A 90 -11.02 3.34 -15.56
C TRP A 90 -12.33 2.58 -15.44
N ASN A 91 -12.67 2.18 -14.23
CA ASN A 91 -13.85 1.41 -13.90
C ASN A 91 -14.53 1.98 -12.65
N SER A 92 -15.84 1.78 -12.58
CA SER A 92 -16.66 2.12 -11.42
C SER A 92 -17.18 0.84 -10.77
N ILE A 93 -17.17 0.78 -9.46
CA ILE A 93 -17.66 -0.38 -8.71
C ILE A 93 -18.25 0.06 -7.37
N ILE A 94 -19.35 -0.58 -6.96
CA ILE A 94 -19.96 -0.42 -5.64
C ILE A 94 -20.13 -1.82 -5.06
N PHE A 95 -19.40 -2.16 -4.00
CA PHE A 95 -19.33 -3.52 -3.49
C PHE A 95 -19.11 -3.57 -1.98
N GLY A 96 -19.25 -4.78 -1.43
CA GLY A 96 -18.96 -5.12 -0.05
C GLY A 96 -20.18 -5.41 0.80
N GLN A 97 -19.98 -6.13 1.89
CA GLN A 97 -21.06 -6.63 2.75
C GLN A 97 -21.93 -5.51 3.36
N SER A 98 -21.31 -4.38 3.72
CA SER A 98 -22.03 -3.27 4.35
C SER A 98 -22.62 -2.30 3.36
N VAL A 99 -22.50 -2.55 2.04
CA VAL A 99 -22.99 -1.62 1.02
C VAL A 99 -24.51 -1.56 0.96
N SER A 100 -25.02 -0.34 0.78
CA SER A 100 -26.38 -0.08 0.32
C SER A 100 -26.32 0.59 -1.05
N LYS A 101 -26.34 -0.21 -2.11
CA LYS A 101 -26.15 0.27 -3.49
C LYS A 101 -27.11 1.38 -3.90
N SER A 102 -28.34 1.38 -3.39
CA SER A 102 -29.32 2.45 -3.63
C SER A 102 -28.96 3.80 -3.01
N LYS A 103 -28.00 3.83 -2.11
CA LYS A 103 -27.55 5.03 -1.40
C LYS A 103 -26.16 5.51 -1.86
N MET A 104 -25.55 4.82 -2.81
CA MET A 104 -24.26 5.20 -3.41
C MET A 104 -24.41 5.45 -4.89
N SER A 105 -23.64 6.39 -5.41
CA SER A 105 -23.51 6.60 -6.85
C SER A 105 -22.10 7.04 -7.23
N ILE A 106 -21.72 6.70 -8.46
CA ILE A 106 -20.49 7.15 -9.10
C ILE A 106 -20.90 7.74 -10.44
N ASP A 107 -20.77 9.04 -10.59
CA ASP A 107 -21.08 9.77 -11.81
C ASP A 107 -19.78 10.18 -12.54
N THR A 108 -19.61 9.66 -13.74
CA THR A 108 -18.49 9.91 -14.64
C THR A 108 -18.94 10.64 -15.91
N SER A 109 -20.14 11.21 -15.94
CA SER A 109 -20.72 11.83 -17.12
C SER A 109 -20.00 13.10 -17.57
N LYS A 110 -19.26 13.73 -16.67
CA LYS A 110 -18.46 14.93 -16.98
C LYS A 110 -17.00 14.54 -17.18
N GLU A 111 -16.48 14.79 -18.37
CA GLU A 111 -15.09 14.54 -18.71
C GLU A 111 -14.10 15.19 -17.70
N GLY A 112 -13.08 14.45 -17.31
CA GLY A 112 -12.05 14.89 -16.35
C GLY A 112 -12.53 15.03 -14.90
N SER A 113 -13.76 14.57 -14.59
CA SER A 113 -14.33 14.67 -13.26
C SER A 113 -15.10 13.40 -12.90
N VAL A 114 -15.00 12.99 -11.64
CA VAL A 114 -15.80 11.90 -11.06
C VAL A 114 -16.46 12.39 -9.80
N VAL A 115 -17.76 12.19 -9.68
CA VAL A 115 -18.51 12.52 -8.46
C VAL A 115 -18.93 11.22 -7.79
N ILE A 116 -18.46 11.02 -6.57
CA ILE A 116 -18.86 9.89 -5.74
C ILE A 116 -19.77 10.44 -4.62
N GLU A 117 -20.98 9.92 -4.54
CA GLU A 117 -21.93 10.25 -3.48
C GLU A 117 -22.21 9.01 -2.63
N ALA A 118 -22.15 9.16 -1.32
CA ALA A 118 -22.59 8.18 -0.35
C ALA A 118 -23.52 8.85 0.67
N LYS A 119 -24.78 8.37 0.74
CA LYS A 119 -25.79 8.87 1.69
C LYS A 119 -25.65 8.14 3.02
N GLU A 120 -26.28 8.65 4.06
CA GLU A 120 -26.28 8.06 5.40
C GLU A 120 -26.60 6.55 5.35
N GLY A 121 -25.72 5.74 5.94
CA GLY A 121 -25.81 4.28 5.94
C GLY A 121 -25.60 3.62 4.58
N ALA A 122 -24.86 4.27 3.68
CA ALA A 122 -24.58 3.73 2.36
C ALA A 122 -23.54 2.61 2.36
N GLY A 123 -22.59 2.66 3.26
CA GLY A 123 -21.50 1.70 3.41
C GLY A 123 -20.55 2.17 4.48
N LYS A 124 -19.49 1.41 4.71
CA LYS A 124 -18.46 1.72 5.71
C LYS A 124 -17.14 1.05 5.35
N CYS A 125 -16.03 1.62 5.83
CA CYS A 125 -14.76 0.93 5.98
C CYS A 125 -14.60 0.57 7.46
N THR A 126 -14.53 -0.69 7.82
CA THR A 126 -14.81 -1.07 9.19
C THR A 126 -13.68 -1.74 9.92
N ASP A 127 -13.75 -1.61 11.24
CA ASP A 127 -12.95 -2.33 12.19
C ASP A 127 -13.28 -3.85 12.22
N ASP A 128 -14.47 -4.24 11.83
CA ASP A 128 -14.92 -5.64 11.82
C ASP A 128 -14.79 -6.31 10.43
N GLY A 129 -14.12 -5.65 9.51
CA GLY A 129 -13.79 -6.20 8.20
C GLY A 129 -14.96 -6.22 7.20
N GLN A 130 -16.05 -5.53 7.45
CA GLN A 130 -17.19 -5.46 6.54
C GLN A 130 -17.09 -4.23 5.65
N ASP A 131 -16.37 -4.32 4.54
CA ASP A 131 -16.29 -3.21 3.59
C ASP A 131 -17.63 -2.92 2.93
N GLY A 132 -17.87 -1.64 2.61
CA GLY A 132 -18.94 -1.16 1.77
C GLY A 132 -18.46 0.10 1.07
N ILE A 133 -18.03 -0.03 -0.19
CA ILE A 133 -17.19 0.95 -0.89
C ILE A 133 -17.78 1.29 -2.25
N ALA A 134 -17.84 2.59 -2.57
CA ALA A 134 -17.94 3.10 -3.93
C ALA A 134 -16.54 3.48 -4.42
N TYR A 135 -16.09 2.88 -5.50
CA TYR A 135 -14.70 2.95 -5.94
C TYR A 135 -14.60 3.21 -7.44
N TYR A 136 -13.95 4.32 -7.80
CA TYR A 136 -13.53 4.60 -9.16
C TYR A 136 -12.04 4.30 -9.27
N TYR A 137 -11.68 3.36 -10.11
CA TYR A 137 -10.35 2.76 -10.06
C TYR A 137 -9.79 2.38 -11.43
N THR A 138 -8.49 2.26 -11.49
CA THR A 138 -7.76 1.56 -12.53
C THR A 138 -6.91 0.45 -11.94
N LYS A 139 -6.62 -0.57 -12.74
CA LYS A 139 -5.71 -1.65 -12.35
C LYS A 139 -4.30 -1.28 -12.76
N LEU A 140 -3.37 -1.37 -11.83
CA LEU A 140 -1.95 -1.20 -12.08
C LEU A 140 -1.26 -2.56 -11.91
N ASP A 141 -0.35 -2.89 -12.81
CA ASP A 141 0.59 -3.98 -12.57
C ASP A 141 1.77 -3.41 -11.76
N ALA A 142 1.51 -3.25 -10.47
CA ALA A 142 2.47 -2.67 -9.53
C ALA A 142 3.38 -3.71 -8.87
N LYS A 143 3.27 -4.97 -9.28
CA LYS A 143 4.15 -6.03 -8.78
C LYS A 143 5.59 -5.70 -9.15
N ASN A 144 6.39 -5.39 -8.15
CA ASN A 144 7.79 -4.96 -8.27
C ASN A 144 8.01 -3.55 -8.84
N ASP A 145 6.99 -2.71 -8.97
CA ASP A 145 7.15 -1.31 -9.35
C ASP A 145 6.73 -0.39 -8.20
N ASN A 146 7.46 0.70 -8.01
CA ASN A 146 7.02 1.81 -7.17
C ASN A 146 6.15 2.75 -8.02
N PHE A 147 5.15 3.36 -7.42
CA PHE A 147 4.29 4.33 -8.10
C PHE A 147 3.88 5.47 -7.17
N ASP A 148 3.64 6.62 -7.77
CA ASP A 148 3.04 7.78 -7.12
C ASP A 148 1.66 8.02 -7.71
N ILE A 149 0.67 8.27 -6.86
CA ILE A 149 -0.68 8.67 -7.27
C ILE A 149 -0.99 10.02 -6.69
N THR A 150 -1.42 10.96 -7.54
CA THR A 150 -1.90 12.26 -7.13
C THR A 150 -3.32 12.48 -7.64
N ALA A 151 -4.22 12.92 -6.77
CA ALA A 151 -5.56 13.32 -7.14
C ALA A 151 -5.98 14.60 -6.41
N ASN A 152 -6.74 15.45 -7.08
CA ASN A 152 -7.41 16.57 -6.46
C ASN A 152 -8.80 16.12 -6.00
N VAL A 153 -9.04 16.18 -4.70
CA VAL A 153 -10.32 15.78 -4.10
C VAL A 153 -11.02 17.02 -3.55
N THR A 154 -12.22 17.29 -4.04
CA THR A 154 -13.10 18.31 -3.48
C THR A 154 -14.20 17.63 -2.69
N VAL A 155 -14.25 17.92 -1.39
CA VAL A 155 -15.29 17.40 -0.51
C VAL A 155 -16.44 18.42 -0.49
N ASN A 156 -17.52 18.13 -1.21
CA ASN A 156 -18.68 19.03 -1.28
C ASN A 156 -19.46 19.04 0.05
N TYR A 157 -19.59 17.88 0.67
CA TYR A 157 -20.09 17.73 2.04
C TYR A 157 -19.56 16.43 2.65
N PHE A 158 -19.33 16.47 3.93
CA PHE A 158 -18.87 15.31 4.71
C PHE A 158 -19.61 15.29 6.03
N ILE A 159 -20.73 15.49 6.18
CA ILE A 159 -21.59 15.44 7.35
C ILE A 159 -22.83 16.29 7.05
N THR A 160 -23.98 15.70 7.19
CA THR A 160 -25.22 16.43 6.99
C THR A 160 -25.93 16.86 8.29
N LYS A 161 -25.64 16.19 9.42
CA LYS A 161 -26.43 16.43 10.66
C LYS A 161 -25.63 16.39 11.97
N LYS A 162 -24.54 15.65 12.06
CA LYS A 162 -23.70 15.45 13.27
C LYS A 162 -22.25 15.27 12.87
N ALA A 163 -21.38 15.09 13.85
CA ALA A 163 -20.01 14.64 13.58
C ALA A 163 -20.00 13.36 12.72
N PRO A 164 -19.01 13.16 11.82
CA PRO A 164 -18.90 11.96 11.02
C PRO A 164 -18.97 10.73 11.91
N ASP A 165 -19.63 9.69 11.39
CA ASP A 165 -19.50 8.38 12.02
C ASP A 165 -18.04 7.93 11.96
N ALA A 166 -17.64 7.17 12.97
CA ALA A 166 -16.28 6.63 13.08
C ALA A 166 -15.83 5.81 11.86
N GLN A 167 -16.77 5.34 11.05
CA GLN A 167 -16.52 4.42 9.93
C GLN A 167 -16.71 5.08 8.55
N GLU A 168 -17.03 6.37 8.53
CA GLU A 168 -17.09 7.14 7.29
C GLU A 168 -15.69 7.49 6.81
N GLY A 169 -15.45 7.28 5.52
CA GLY A 169 -14.15 7.58 4.91
C GLY A 169 -14.27 7.95 3.44
N PHE A 170 -13.32 8.74 2.99
CA PHE A 170 -13.10 9.09 1.59
C PHE A 170 -11.61 9.33 1.33
N GLY A 171 -11.18 9.17 0.11
CA GLY A 171 -9.78 9.46 -0.23
C GLY A 171 -9.26 8.67 -1.41
N ILE A 172 -7.94 8.60 -1.50
CA ILE A 172 -7.22 7.75 -2.46
C ILE A 172 -6.91 6.44 -1.76
N MET A 173 -7.21 5.32 -2.41
CA MET A 173 -6.97 3.99 -1.86
C MET A 173 -6.23 3.12 -2.87
N VAL A 174 -5.28 2.34 -2.37
CA VAL A 174 -4.68 1.20 -3.08
C VAL A 174 -5.10 -0.06 -2.37
N ARG A 175 -5.50 -1.09 -3.14
CA ARG A 175 -5.91 -2.38 -2.58
C ARG A 175 -5.56 -3.55 -3.51
N ASP A 176 -5.42 -4.73 -2.94
CA ASP A 176 -5.01 -5.92 -3.69
C ASP A 176 -6.10 -6.37 -4.66
N SER A 177 -7.36 -6.36 -4.22
CA SER A 177 -8.46 -6.78 -5.07
C SER A 177 -9.77 -6.05 -4.75
N ASN A 178 -10.73 -6.19 -5.64
CA ASN A 178 -12.09 -5.67 -5.52
C ASN A 178 -13.09 -6.81 -5.59
N GLY A 179 -14.23 -6.65 -4.94
CA GLY A 179 -15.42 -7.45 -5.18
C GLY A 179 -16.00 -7.21 -6.59
N THR A 180 -17.07 -7.89 -6.91
CA THR A 180 -17.87 -7.63 -8.10
C THR A 180 -18.86 -6.49 -7.85
N ASP A 181 -19.18 -5.69 -8.86
CA ASP A 181 -20.14 -4.59 -8.73
C ASP A 181 -21.51 -5.09 -8.27
N GLY A 182 -21.99 -4.50 -7.19
CA GLY A 182 -23.23 -4.91 -6.53
C GLY A 182 -23.13 -6.13 -5.65
N ASP A 183 -21.95 -6.73 -5.52
CA ASP A 183 -21.73 -7.84 -4.61
C ASP A 183 -21.85 -7.36 -3.16
N THR A 184 -22.73 -7.98 -2.40
CA THR A 184 -22.96 -7.73 -0.97
C THR A 184 -22.42 -8.85 -0.10
N SER A 185 -21.70 -9.81 -0.66
CA SER A 185 -20.98 -10.84 0.09
C SER A 185 -19.86 -10.22 0.92
N ILE A 186 -19.33 -11.00 1.84
CA ILE A 186 -18.18 -10.59 2.65
C ILE A 186 -16.98 -10.38 1.71
N TYR A 187 -16.42 -9.17 1.77
CA TYR A 187 -15.26 -8.83 0.98
C TYR A 187 -14.19 -8.13 1.80
N TYR A 188 -13.04 -8.75 1.89
CA TYR A 188 -11.85 -8.23 2.58
C TYR A 188 -10.71 -8.16 1.59
N SER A 189 -9.89 -7.12 1.71
CA SER A 189 -8.67 -6.98 0.94
C SER A 189 -7.65 -6.20 1.74
N ASN A 190 -6.37 -6.50 1.56
CA ASN A 190 -5.32 -5.62 2.00
C ASN A 190 -5.47 -4.29 1.27
N SER A 191 -5.35 -3.20 1.99
CA SER A 191 -5.55 -1.87 1.45
C SER A 191 -4.82 -0.82 2.28
N ILE A 192 -4.45 0.25 1.63
CA ILE A 192 -4.03 1.48 2.29
C ILE A 192 -4.70 2.66 1.61
N ALA A 193 -5.13 3.62 2.40
CA ALA A 193 -5.78 4.83 1.91
C ALA A 193 -5.28 6.06 2.65
N VAL A 194 -5.35 7.20 1.97
CA VAL A 194 -5.12 8.53 2.54
C VAL A 194 -6.31 9.42 2.23
N GLY A 195 -6.84 10.08 3.25
CA GLY A 195 -8.01 10.94 3.10
C GLY A 195 -8.72 11.18 4.42
N GLY A 196 -10.01 11.50 4.36
CA GLY A 196 -10.86 11.63 5.54
C GLY A 196 -11.27 10.26 6.07
N TYR A 197 -11.07 10.04 7.34
CA TYR A 197 -11.53 8.86 8.05
C TYR A 197 -11.68 9.18 9.53
N TYR A 198 -12.73 8.70 10.16
CA TYR A 198 -13.00 8.95 11.58
C TYR A 198 -13.05 10.44 11.94
N GLY A 199 -13.58 11.28 11.06
CA GLY A 199 -13.68 12.72 11.25
C GLY A 199 -12.34 13.48 11.18
N GLN A 200 -11.28 12.86 10.72
CA GLN A 200 -9.94 13.44 10.62
C GLN A 200 -9.30 13.10 9.27
N VAL A 201 -8.25 13.81 8.91
CA VAL A 201 -7.39 13.40 7.80
C VAL A 201 -6.41 12.36 8.34
N ASN A 202 -6.40 11.19 7.73
CA ASN A 202 -5.63 10.04 8.18
C ASN A 202 -5.01 9.27 7.03
N VAL A 203 -3.98 8.51 7.34
CA VAL A 203 -3.62 7.31 6.60
C VAL A 203 -4.27 6.12 7.33
N PHE A 204 -4.99 5.30 6.59
CA PHE A 204 -5.68 4.15 7.17
C PHE A 204 -5.62 2.95 6.23
N GLY A 205 -5.66 1.75 6.78
CA GLY A 205 -5.54 0.56 5.96
C GLY A 205 -5.69 -0.74 6.72
N ARG A 206 -5.61 -1.82 5.99
CA ARG A 206 -5.69 -3.20 6.46
C ARG A 206 -4.60 -4.01 5.80
N TYR A 207 -3.96 -4.88 6.52
CA TYR A 207 -2.93 -5.78 6.00
C TYR A 207 -3.06 -7.18 6.61
N GLY A 208 -2.41 -8.15 5.97
CA GLY A 208 -2.33 -9.52 6.47
C GLY A 208 -3.62 -10.31 6.31
N VAL A 209 -4.55 -9.87 5.44
CA VAL A 209 -5.76 -10.63 5.13
C VAL A 209 -5.56 -11.48 3.89
N THR A 210 -6.29 -12.60 3.83
CA THR A 210 -6.53 -13.32 2.58
C THR A 210 -7.78 -12.73 1.93
N ASP A 211 -7.66 -12.28 0.70
CA ASP A 211 -8.75 -11.62 -0.02
C ASP A 211 -10.02 -12.46 -0.07
N GLY A 212 -11.11 -11.86 0.32
CA GLY A 212 -12.42 -12.53 0.38
C GLY A 212 -12.63 -13.49 1.55
N ASP A 213 -11.62 -13.74 2.38
CA ASP A 213 -11.71 -14.68 3.50
C ASP A 213 -12.15 -14.00 4.80
N ALA A 214 -13.39 -14.27 5.21
CA ALA A 214 -13.95 -13.77 6.46
C ALA A 214 -13.34 -14.37 7.74
N SER A 215 -12.64 -15.49 7.63
CA SER A 215 -12.01 -16.14 8.79
C SER A 215 -10.74 -15.43 9.22
N ASN A 216 -10.09 -14.71 8.32
CA ASN A 216 -8.89 -13.92 8.56
C ASN A 216 -9.22 -12.42 8.58
N ARG A 217 -9.90 -11.99 9.62
CA ARG A 217 -10.37 -10.61 9.78
C ARG A 217 -9.29 -9.76 10.41
N HIS A 218 -8.95 -8.67 9.74
CA HIS A 218 -8.12 -7.62 10.30
C HIS A 218 -8.85 -6.29 10.27
N ASN A 219 -8.79 -5.57 11.36
CA ASN A 219 -9.38 -4.27 11.50
C ASN A 219 -8.63 -3.23 10.64
N ILE A 220 -9.33 -2.19 10.25
CA ILE A 220 -8.69 -0.99 9.71
C ILE A 220 -7.84 -0.35 10.80
N THR A 221 -6.57 -0.15 10.51
CA THR A 221 -5.64 0.57 11.39
C THR A 221 -5.44 1.99 10.88
N ARG A 222 -5.39 2.95 11.79
CA ARG A 222 -5.03 4.34 11.52
C ARG A 222 -3.56 4.55 11.82
N TYR A 223 -2.89 5.31 10.96
CA TYR A 223 -1.45 5.54 11.04
C TYR A 223 -1.10 7.04 11.25
N GLY A 224 -2.07 7.87 11.59
CA GLY A 224 -1.89 9.30 11.80
C GLY A 224 -2.61 9.83 13.02
#